data_901450b126b93f924882cc2363dd3ad6
#
_entry.id   901450b126b93f924882cc2363dd3ad6
#
_cell.length_a   1.000
_cell.length_b   1.000
_cell.length_c   1.000
_cell.angle_alpha   90.00
_cell.angle_beta   90.00
_cell.angle_gamma   90.00
#
_symmetry.space_group_name_H-M   'P 1'
#
loop_
_entity.id
_entity.type
_entity.pdbx_description
1 polymer ?
#
loop_
_entity_poly.entity_id
_entity_poly.type
_entity_poly.pdbx_seq_one_letter_code
_entity_poly.pdbx_strand_id
1 'polypeptide(L)'
;YARVPVRIPNQYVMDFIKERQEWIVQKWFMMVERRRQEEARPVKDYEKDPELEKLYRKKAKRQLENRCAYFAERMAVDYNRIAVRAAKTRWGSCSAQGNLNFHWKLVLMPPEILDYVVVHELAHRKEMNHSQRFWAEVERILPDYKARRKWLKEFGSQV
;
A
#
# COMPACT_ATOMS: atom_id res chain seq x y z
N TYR A 1 18.40 -9.15 -14.96
CA TYR A 1 18.86 -8.12 -15.93
C TYR A 1 19.02 -6.81 -15.17
N ALA A 2 20.21 -6.17 -15.29
CA ALA A 2 20.42 -4.80 -14.85
C ALA A 2 20.10 -3.85 -16.03
N ARG A 3 19.20 -2.89 -15.80
CA ARG A 3 18.94 -1.81 -16.77
C ARG A 3 19.75 -0.60 -16.36
N VAL A 4 20.73 -0.25 -17.18
CA VAL A 4 21.59 0.91 -16.97
C VAL A 4 21.47 1.86 -18.16
N PRO A 5 21.65 3.18 -17.98
CA PRO A 5 21.71 4.13 -19.10
C PRO A 5 22.83 3.76 -20.06
N VAL A 6 22.60 3.90 -21.37
CA VAL A 6 23.51 3.50 -22.46
C VAL A 6 24.91 4.15 -22.36
N ARG A 7 25.03 5.26 -21.64
CA ARG A 7 26.29 6.02 -21.49
C ARG A 7 27.20 5.53 -20.37
N ILE A 8 26.79 4.53 -19.59
CA ILE A 8 27.60 4.01 -18.48
C ILE A 8 28.52 2.91 -18.99
N PRO A 9 29.87 3.02 -18.83
CA PRO A 9 30.81 1.98 -19.24
C PRO A 9 30.53 0.64 -18.55
N ASN A 10 30.64 -0.47 -19.30
CA ASN A 10 30.41 -1.81 -18.75
C ASN A 10 31.30 -2.13 -17.54
N GLN A 11 32.54 -1.63 -17.53
CA GLN A 11 33.47 -1.83 -16.41
C GLN A 11 32.89 -1.25 -15.11
N TYR A 12 32.34 -0.03 -15.16
CA TYR A 12 31.71 0.61 -13.99
C TYR A 12 30.53 -0.21 -13.45
N VAL A 13 29.73 -0.79 -14.34
CA VAL A 13 28.61 -1.66 -13.96
C VAL A 13 29.13 -2.94 -13.29
N MET A 14 30.19 -3.52 -13.81
CA MET A 14 30.77 -4.74 -13.22
C MET A 14 31.41 -4.48 -11.86
N ASP A 15 32.07 -3.36 -11.67
CA ASP A 15 32.65 -2.97 -10.39
C ASP A 15 31.55 -2.71 -9.34
N PHE A 16 30.50 -2.00 -9.72
CA PHE A 16 29.32 -1.80 -8.87
C PHE A 16 28.64 -3.13 -8.47
N ILE A 17 28.52 -4.09 -9.39
CA ILE A 17 27.97 -5.41 -9.09
C ILE A 17 28.87 -6.17 -8.11
N LYS A 18 30.20 -6.12 -8.29
CA LYS A 18 31.16 -6.76 -7.39
C LYS A 18 31.10 -6.18 -5.97
N GLU A 19 31.08 -4.85 -5.87
CA GLU A 19 30.97 -4.17 -4.56
C GLU A 19 29.68 -4.50 -3.80
N ARG A 20 28.60 -4.79 -4.54
CA ARG A 20 27.28 -5.06 -3.99
C ARG A 20 26.86 -6.53 -4.05
N GLN A 21 27.79 -7.43 -4.37
CA GLN A 21 27.51 -8.83 -4.64
C GLN A 21 26.72 -9.49 -3.49
N GLU A 22 27.18 -9.32 -2.25
CA GLU A 22 26.49 -9.91 -1.09
C GLU A 22 25.06 -9.38 -0.94
N TRP A 23 24.86 -8.08 -1.10
CA TRP A 23 23.53 -7.47 -1.04
C TRP A 23 22.63 -7.97 -2.17
N ILE A 24 23.15 -8.10 -3.40
CA ILE A 24 22.40 -8.63 -4.56
C ILE A 24 21.96 -10.06 -4.29
N VAL A 25 22.88 -10.91 -3.79
CA VAL A 25 22.60 -12.32 -3.48
C VAL A 25 21.55 -12.41 -2.38
N GLN A 26 21.68 -11.67 -1.28
CA GLN A 26 20.66 -11.64 -0.22
C GLN A 26 19.28 -11.21 -0.75
N LYS A 27 19.23 -10.16 -1.57
CA LYS A 27 17.95 -9.70 -2.17
C LYS A 27 17.37 -10.73 -3.12
N TRP A 28 18.20 -11.41 -3.87
CA TRP A 28 17.76 -12.50 -4.76
C TRP A 28 17.17 -13.67 -3.97
N PHE A 29 17.85 -14.13 -2.91
CA PHE A 29 17.32 -15.18 -2.02
C PHE A 29 15.99 -14.78 -1.39
N MET A 30 15.89 -13.56 -0.86
CA MET A 30 14.63 -13.05 -0.30
C MET A 30 13.50 -13.04 -1.34
N MET A 31 13.81 -12.68 -2.59
CA MET A 31 12.82 -12.64 -3.66
C MET A 31 12.38 -14.06 -4.09
N VAL A 32 13.31 -15.01 -4.15
CA VAL A 32 13.02 -16.42 -4.47
C VAL A 32 12.16 -17.04 -3.37
N GLU A 33 12.51 -16.82 -2.11
CA GLU A 33 11.75 -17.33 -0.97
C GLU A 33 10.35 -16.73 -0.92
N ARG A 34 10.22 -15.42 -1.14
CA ARG A 34 8.91 -14.77 -1.25
C ARG A 34 8.06 -15.37 -2.37
N ARG A 35 8.64 -15.60 -3.55
CA ARG A 35 7.93 -16.23 -4.67
C ARG A 35 7.46 -17.64 -4.30
N ARG A 36 8.33 -18.44 -3.66
CA ARG A 36 7.99 -19.78 -3.18
C ARG A 36 6.82 -19.77 -2.18
N GLN A 37 6.82 -18.81 -1.25
CA GLN A 37 5.73 -18.62 -0.29
C GLN A 37 4.42 -18.19 -0.98
N GLU A 38 4.52 -17.31 -1.99
CA GLU A 38 3.36 -16.90 -2.80
C GLU A 38 2.78 -18.06 -3.60
N GLU A 39 3.61 -18.92 -4.19
CA GLU A 39 3.18 -20.12 -4.93
C GLU A 39 2.58 -21.20 -4.01
N ALA A 40 3.10 -21.35 -2.79
CA ALA A 40 2.59 -22.28 -1.79
C ALA A 40 1.32 -21.77 -1.06
N ARG A 41 0.95 -20.49 -1.27
CA ARG A 41 -0.22 -19.88 -0.64
C ARG A 41 -1.51 -20.56 -1.12
N PRO A 42 -2.43 -20.93 -0.20
CA PRO A 42 -3.73 -21.43 -0.61
C PRO A 42 -4.48 -20.36 -1.43
N VAL A 43 -5.06 -20.76 -2.54
CA VAL A 43 -5.85 -19.88 -3.40
C VAL A 43 -7.07 -19.39 -2.62
N LYS A 44 -7.24 -18.07 -2.52
CA LYS A 44 -8.37 -17.47 -1.82
C LYS A 44 -9.67 -17.67 -2.60
N ASP A 45 -10.79 -17.80 -1.92
CA ASP A 45 -12.08 -18.05 -2.57
C ASP A 45 -12.45 -17.01 -3.63
N TYR A 46 -12.14 -15.73 -3.36
CA TYR A 46 -12.37 -14.64 -4.30
C TYR A 46 -11.45 -14.67 -5.55
N GLU A 47 -10.35 -15.43 -5.51
CA GLU A 47 -9.44 -15.63 -6.67
C GLU A 47 -9.99 -16.68 -7.63
N LYS A 48 -10.91 -17.53 -7.15
CA LYS A 48 -11.60 -18.56 -7.91
C LYS A 48 -12.98 -18.15 -8.40
N ASP A 49 -13.60 -17.17 -7.75
CA ASP A 49 -14.96 -16.73 -8.00
C ASP A 49 -15.01 -15.21 -8.33
N PRO A 50 -15.14 -14.84 -9.62
CA PRO A 50 -15.22 -13.45 -10.06
C PRO A 50 -16.43 -12.69 -9.50
N GLU A 51 -17.56 -13.37 -9.23
CA GLU A 51 -18.74 -12.71 -8.65
C GLU A 51 -18.50 -12.38 -7.18
N LEU A 52 -17.78 -13.23 -6.46
CA LEU A 52 -17.38 -12.95 -5.08
C LEU A 52 -16.40 -11.76 -5.02
N GLU A 53 -15.43 -11.69 -5.93
CA GLU A 53 -14.55 -10.50 -6.04
C GLU A 53 -15.35 -9.23 -6.30
N LYS A 54 -16.31 -9.28 -7.23
CA LYS A 54 -17.19 -8.15 -7.56
C LYS A 54 -18.03 -7.71 -6.35
N LEU A 55 -18.53 -8.65 -5.56
CA LEU A 55 -19.24 -8.38 -4.31
C LEU A 55 -18.33 -7.66 -3.31
N TYR A 56 -17.11 -8.15 -3.11
CA TYR A 56 -16.14 -7.51 -2.21
C TYR A 56 -15.74 -6.11 -2.68
N ARG A 57 -15.57 -5.89 -3.98
CA ARG A 57 -15.31 -4.55 -4.54
C ARG A 57 -16.46 -3.59 -4.26
N LYS A 58 -17.71 -4.02 -4.40
CA LYS A 58 -18.90 -3.21 -4.06
C LYS A 58 -18.96 -2.89 -2.57
N LYS A 59 -18.70 -3.90 -1.70
CA LYS A 59 -18.62 -3.72 -0.25
C LYS A 59 -17.51 -2.75 0.13
N ALA A 60 -16.32 -2.91 -0.46
CA ALA A 60 -15.17 -2.04 -0.23
C ALA A 60 -15.48 -0.58 -0.62
N LYS A 61 -16.09 -0.35 -1.77
CA LYS A 61 -16.47 1.00 -2.21
C LYS A 61 -17.36 1.69 -1.17
N ARG A 62 -18.46 1.04 -0.77
CA ARG A 62 -19.39 1.60 0.23
C ARG A 62 -18.72 1.86 1.58
N GLN A 63 -17.89 0.92 2.04
CA GLN A 63 -17.22 1.06 3.35
C GLN A 63 -16.17 2.18 3.31
N LEU A 64 -15.37 2.27 2.24
CA LEU A 64 -14.37 3.32 2.06
C LEU A 64 -15.01 4.70 1.92
N GLU A 65 -16.12 4.83 1.17
CA GLU A 65 -16.88 6.09 1.06
C GLU A 65 -17.34 6.57 2.46
N ASN A 66 -17.93 5.68 3.25
CA ASN A 66 -18.38 6.01 4.61
C ASN A 66 -17.21 6.39 5.53
N ARG A 67 -16.09 5.65 5.47
CA ARG A 67 -14.94 5.93 6.34
C ARG A 67 -14.19 7.19 5.91
N CYS A 68 -14.07 7.46 4.60
CA CYS A 68 -13.50 8.70 4.10
C CYS A 68 -14.32 9.91 4.52
N ALA A 69 -15.65 9.88 4.40
CA ALA A 69 -16.52 10.96 4.86
C ALA A 69 -16.35 11.22 6.36
N TYR A 70 -16.37 10.15 7.17
CA TYR A 70 -16.21 10.22 8.61
C TYR A 70 -14.88 10.85 9.05
N PHE A 71 -13.76 10.44 8.43
CA PHE A 71 -12.46 10.97 8.80
C PHE A 71 -12.14 12.32 8.15
N ALA A 72 -12.63 12.59 6.95
CA ALA A 72 -12.44 13.88 6.28
C ALA A 72 -13.02 15.03 7.12
N GLU A 73 -14.22 14.84 7.69
CA GLU A 73 -14.83 15.79 8.60
C GLU A 73 -13.95 16.03 9.85
N ARG A 74 -13.46 14.95 10.51
CA ARG A 74 -12.61 15.04 11.71
C ARG A 74 -11.24 15.64 11.46
N MET A 75 -10.73 15.46 10.25
CA MET A 75 -9.44 16.00 9.82
C MET A 75 -9.56 17.42 9.26
N ALA A 76 -10.80 17.90 9.06
CA ALA A 76 -11.09 19.15 8.36
C ALA A 76 -10.37 19.23 6.99
N VAL A 77 -10.55 18.17 6.17
CA VAL A 77 -10.03 18.09 4.81
C VAL A 77 -11.14 17.70 3.84
N ASP A 78 -10.99 18.11 2.60
CA ASP A 78 -11.82 17.69 1.47
C ASP A 78 -11.10 16.63 0.62
N TYR A 79 -11.85 15.93 -0.19
CA TYR A 79 -11.32 15.08 -1.25
C TYR A 79 -12.26 15.14 -2.48
N ASN A 80 -11.72 14.87 -3.66
CA ASN A 80 -12.48 14.98 -4.90
C ASN A 80 -13.32 13.72 -5.16
N ARG A 81 -12.66 12.56 -5.30
CA ARG A 81 -13.33 11.29 -5.61
C ARG A 81 -12.61 10.12 -4.99
N ILE A 82 -13.36 9.02 -4.81
CA ILE A 82 -12.83 7.72 -4.37
C ILE A 82 -12.90 6.72 -5.53
N ALA A 83 -11.80 6.00 -5.78
CA ALA A 83 -11.76 4.88 -6.69
C ALA A 83 -11.23 3.62 -5.98
N VAL A 84 -11.89 2.49 -6.22
CA VAL A 84 -11.48 1.19 -5.70
C VAL A 84 -10.81 0.40 -6.83
N ARG A 85 -9.58 -0.04 -6.59
CA ARG A 85 -8.74 -0.68 -7.61
C ARG A 85 -8.04 -1.92 -7.07
N ALA A 86 -7.34 -2.67 -7.94
CA ALA A 86 -6.43 -3.74 -7.59
C ALA A 86 -4.99 -3.29 -7.93
N ALA A 87 -4.38 -2.48 -7.08
CA ALA A 87 -3.01 -2.02 -7.28
C ALA A 87 -2.04 -3.08 -6.75
N LYS A 88 -0.98 -3.39 -7.50
CA LYS A 88 -0.01 -4.46 -7.12
C LYS A 88 0.89 -4.08 -5.94
N THR A 89 1.12 -2.79 -5.68
CA THR A 89 2.20 -2.34 -4.80
C THR A 89 1.78 -1.41 -3.67
N ARG A 90 0.52 -1.00 -3.61
CA ARG A 90 0.04 -0.02 -2.62
C ARG A 90 -1.39 -0.27 -2.19
N TRP A 91 -1.70 0.04 -0.94
CA TRP A 91 -3.03 -0.09 -0.36
C TRP A 91 -3.91 1.13 -0.60
N GLY A 92 -3.28 2.30 -0.74
CA GLY A 92 -3.95 3.55 -1.06
C GLY A 92 -3.04 4.49 -1.85
N SER A 93 -3.60 5.59 -2.34
CA SER A 93 -2.89 6.76 -2.86
C SER A 93 -3.79 7.98 -2.88
N CYS A 94 -3.21 9.15 -2.62
CA CYS A 94 -3.85 10.44 -2.77
C CYS A 94 -3.10 11.28 -3.82
N SER A 95 -3.83 11.87 -4.77
CA SER A 95 -3.24 12.83 -5.71
C SER A 95 -3.33 14.26 -5.17
N ALA A 96 -2.54 15.18 -5.73
CA ALA A 96 -2.61 16.62 -5.40
C ALA A 96 -4.02 17.19 -5.59
N GLN A 97 -4.80 16.67 -6.56
CA GLN A 97 -6.19 17.07 -6.80
C GLN A 97 -7.18 16.43 -5.81
N GLY A 98 -6.72 15.66 -4.83
CA GLY A 98 -7.59 14.99 -3.85
C GLY A 98 -8.31 13.75 -4.36
N ASN A 99 -7.83 13.13 -5.44
CA ASN A 99 -8.36 11.84 -5.85
C ASN A 99 -7.75 10.74 -4.97
N LEU A 100 -8.61 10.00 -4.27
CA LEU A 100 -8.25 8.89 -3.40
C LEU A 100 -8.44 7.57 -4.16
N ASN A 101 -7.42 6.73 -4.15
CA ASN A 101 -7.54 5.37 -4.66
C ASN A 101 -7.23 4.40 -3.53
N PHE A 102 -7.99 3.31 -3.44
CA PHE A 102 -7.83 2.28 -2.43
C PHE A 102 -7.85 0.89 -3.03
N HIS A 103 -7.09 -0.02 -2.44
CA HIS A 103 -7.15 -1.42 -2.80
C HIS A 103 -8.42 -2.06 -2.23
N TRP A 104 -9.18 -2.80 -3.06
CA TRP A 104 -10.44 -3.40 -2.63
C TRP A 104 -10.28 -4.43 -1.49
N LYS A 105 -9.14 -5.12 -1.42
CA LYS A 105 -8.86 -6.09 -0.35
C LYS A 105 -8.79 -5.49 1.06
N LEU A 106 -8.76 -4.17 1.20
CA LEU A 106 -8.87 -3.52 2.51
C LEU A 106 -10.12 -3.92 3.28
N VAL A 107 -11.21 -4.30 2.58
CA VAL A 107 -12.45 -4.76 3.21
C VAL A 107 -12.32 -6.15 3.86
N LEU A 108 -11.28 -6.88 3.53
CA LEU A 108 -10.96 -8.21 4.08
C LEU A 108 -10.03 -8.13 5.30
N MET A 109 -9.51 -6.94 5.60
CA MET A 109 -8.64 -6.68 6.75
C MET A 109 -9.46 -6.26 7.98
N PRO A 110 -8.86 -6.29 9.17
CA PRO A 110 -9.46 -5.69 10.35
C PRO A 110 -9.88 -4.23 10.09
N PRO A 111 -11.06 -3.79 10.56
CA PRO A 111 -11.57 -2.45 10.29
C PRO A 111 -10.60 -1.32 10.66
N GLU A 112 -9.84 -1.50 11.75
CA GLU A 112 -8.84 -0.55 12.21
C GLU A 112 -7.69 -0.36 11.22
N ILE A 113 -7.38 -1.37 10.41
CA ILE A 113 -6.34 -1.29 9.36
C ILE A 113 -6.87 -0.53 8.14
N LEU A 114 -8.13 -0.77 7.76
CA LEU A 114 -8.80 0.03 6.72
C LEU A 114 -8.84 1.50 7.14
N ASP A 115 -9.21 1.80 8.38
CA ASP A 115 -9.24 3.15 8.94
C ASP A 115 -7.86 3.83 8.88
N TYR A 116 -6.80 3.08 9.21
CA TYR A 116 -5.45 3.60 9.12
C TYR A 116 -5.09 4.00 7.69
N VAL A 117 -5.41 3.18 6.70
CA VAL A 117 -5.12 3.52 5.29
C VAL A 117 -5.95 4.74 4.85
N VAL A 118 -7.22 4.83 5.25
CA VAL A 118 -8.06 5.99 4.96
C VAL A 118 -7.49 7.27 5.56
N VAL A 119 -7.12 7.27 6.84
CA VAL A 119 -6.52 8.43 7.52
C VAL A 119 -5.17 8.79 6.90
N HIS A 120 -4.36 7.81 6.52
CA HIS A 120 -3.09 8.03 5.83
C HIS A 120 -3.29 8.78 4.49
N GLU A 121 -4.23 8.34 3.67
CA GLU A 121 -4.49 8.99 2.39
C GLU A 121 -5.13 10.38 2.55
N LEU A 122 -6.00 10.57 3.54
CA LEU A 122 -6.55 11.88 3.85
C LEU A 122 -5.51 12.85 4.44
N ALA A 123 -4.51 12.37 5.18
CA ALA A 123 -3.41 13.20 5.68
C ALA A 123 -2.60 13.83 4.55
N HIS A 124 -2.52 13.19 3.39
CA HIS A 124 -1.91 13.76 2.19
C HIS A 124 -2.64 14.99 1.65
N ARG A 125 -3.87 15.27 2.08
CA ARG A 125 -4.56 16.53 1.76
C ARG A 125 -3.94 17.75 2.46
N LYS A 126 -3.24 17.52 3.58
CA LYS A 126 -2.50 18.55 4.32
C LYS A 126 -1.01 18.53 4.02
N GLU A 127 -0.41 17.34 3.93
CA GLU A 127 1.02 17.15 3.74
C GLU A 127 1.26 16.03 2.71
N MET A 128 1.72 16.42 1.50
CA MET A 128 1.93 15.47 0.40
C MET A 128 3.11 14.51 0.62
N ASN A 129 4.05 14.87 1.47
CA ASN A 129 5.19 14.03 1.84
C ASN A 129 5.00 13.45 3.24
N HIS A 130 5.73 12.37 3.54
CA HIS A 130 5.69 11.71 4.86
C HIS A 130 6.62 12.42 5.87
N SER A 131 6.50 13.76 5.99
CA SER A 131 7.23 14.59 6.93
C SER A 131 6.79 14.33 8.38
N GLN A 132 7.46 14.95 9.34
CA GLN A 132 7.03 14.93 10.74
C GLN A 132 5.61 15.49 10.91
N ARG A 133 5.24 16.53 10.14
CA ARG A 133 3.89 17.13 10.16
C ARG A 133 2.82 16.13 9.66
N PHE A 134 3.14 15.35 8.62
CA PHE A 134 2.27 14.29 8.13
C PHE A 134 1.97 13.26 9.23
N TRP A 135 3.02 12.76 9.88
CA TRP A 135 2.84 11.75 10.94
C TRP A 135 2.16 12.32 12.18
N ALA A 136 2.38 13.58 12.53
CA ALA A 136 1.66 14.25 13.60
C ALA A 136 0.15 14.33 13.32
N GLU A 137 -0.24 14.60 12.07
CA GLU A 137 -1.64 14.62 11.68
C GLU A 137 -2.28 13.22 11.76
N VAL A 138 -1.57 12.18 11.30
CA VAL A 138 -2.03 10.79 11.43
C VAL A 138 -2.17 10.39 12.90
N GLU A 139 -1.18 10.71 13.74
CA GLU A 139 -1.16 10.38 15.18
C GLU A 139 -2.26 11.10 15.96
N ARG A 140 -2.59 12.34 15.58
CA ARG A 140 -3.69 13.11 16.18
C ARG A 140 -5.04 12.40 16.02
N ILE A 141 -5.26 11.73 14.89
CA ILE A 141 -6.51 11.02 14.58
C ILE A 141 -6.48 9.57 15.07
N LEU A 142 -5.35 8.92 14.94
CA LEU A 142 -5.10 7.52 15.30
C LEU A 142 -3.83 7.41 16.14
N PRO A 143 -3.89 7.60 17.46
CA PRO A 143 -2.71 7.56 18.33
C PRO A 143 -1.94 6.24 18.26
N ASP A 144 -2.62 5.14 17.91
CA ASP A 144 -2.08 3.79 17.76
C ASP A 144 -1.62 3.48 16.31
N TYR A 145 -1.48 4.48 15.44
CA TYR A 145 -1.16 4.28 14.02
C TYR A 145 0.11 3.44 13.78
N LYS A 146 1.09 3.51 14.68
CA LYS A 146 2.34 2.75 14.57
C LYS A 146 2.09 1.25 14.62
N ALA A 147 1.18 0.80 15.50
CA ALA A 147 0.78 -0.60 15.60
C ALA A 147 0.03 -1.05 14.35
N ARG A 148 -0.91 -0.24 13.85
CA ARG A 148 -1.68 -0.52 12.63
C ARG A 148 -0.77 -0.58 11.39
N ARG A 149 0.16 0.36 11.27
CA ARG A 149 1.19 0.37 10.20
C ARG A 149 2.06 -0.88 10.25
N LYS A 150 2.50 -1.30 11.44
CA LYS A 150 3.27 -2.52 11.64
C LYS A 150 2.48 -3.74 11.17
N TRP A 151 1.24 -3.87 11.62
CA TRP A 151 0.34 -4.95 11.20
C TRP A 151 0.20 -5.01 9.67
N LEU A 152 -0.09 -3.88 9.02
CA LEU A 152 -0.25 -3.82 7.56
C LEU A 152 1.02 -4.25 6.82
N LYS A 153 2.20 -3.90 7.34
CA LYS A 153 3.49 -4.30 6.78
C LYS A 153 3.74 -5.81 6.92
N GLU A 154 3.36 -6.40 8.05
CA GLU A 154 3.60 -7.82 8.37
C GLU A 154 2.58 -8.74 7.72
N PHE A 155 1.31 -8.37 7.72
CA PHE A 155 0.20 -9.25 7.34
C PHE A 155 -0.55 -8.82 6.07
N GLY A 156 -0.37 -7.59 5.60
CA GLY A 156 -1.10 -7.10 4.43
C GLY A 156 -0.92 -7.97 3.19
N SER A 157 0.27 -8.47 2.94
CA SER A 157 0.55 -9.35 1.77
C SER A 157 -0.11 -10.73 1.86
N GLN A 158 -0.67 -11.09 3.01
CA GLN A 158 -1.35 -12.38 3.22
C GLN A 158 -2.84 -12.32 2.86
N VAL A 159 -3.39 -11.13 2.64
CA VAL A 159 -4.76 -10.85 2.20
C VAL A 159 -4.80 -10.75 0.67
#